data_0de68d0bdeea22f7650154fdb0f1248e
#
_entry.id   0de68d0bdeea22f7650154fdb0f1248e
#
_cell.length_a   1.000
_cell.length_b   1.000
_cell.length_c   1.000
_cell.angle_alpha   90.00
_cell.angle_beta   90.00
_cell.angle_gamma   90.00
#
_symmetry.space_group_name_H-M   'P 1'
#
loop_
_entity.id
_entity.type
_entity.pdbx_description
1 polymer ?
#
loop_
_entity_poly.entity_id
_entity_poly.type
_entity_poly.pdbx_seq_one_letter_code
_entity_poly.pdbx_strand_id
1 'polypeptide(L)'
;QPIAFQYSIEKNLSYVLKYHGIREAGEIERITRECLQKARLYDEIKDQLKKSAKKLSGGQKQRLAIARSLCVNPEILLLDEPCSALDMKNTIAIEETLLELKGKYTFVIVTHNLAQAKRIADQIIFMDQGRVLEVTDTKTFFEHPSSEPAREQIQYM
;
A
#
# COMPACT_ATOMS: atom_id res chain seq x y z
N GLN A 1 4.30 6.56 9.09
CA GLN A 1 5.07 7.05 7.92
C GLN A 1 5.87 5.89 7.32
N PRO A 2 5.93 5.76 5.99
CA PRO A 2 6.67 4.69 5.35
C PRO A 2 8.16 4.82 5.66
N ILE A 3 8.72 3.82 6.32
CA ILE A 3 10.13 3.80 6.67
C ILE A 3 10.88 3.14 5.50
N ALA A 4 11.49 3.97 4.65
CA ALA A 4 12.55 3.49 3.78
C ALA A 4 13.78 3.22 4.65
N PHE A 5 14.35 2.01 4.56
CA PHE A 5 15.64 1.74 5.20
C PHE A 5 16.68 2.76 4.72
N GLN A 6 17.65 3.11 5.58
CA GLN A 6 18.70 4.08 5.26
C GLN A 6 19.71 3.54 4.24
N TYR A 7 19.21 2.83 3.21
CA TYR A 7 20.00 2.21 2.15
C TYR A 7 19.69 2.86 0.79
N SER A 8 20.38 2.41 -0.26
CA SER A 8 19.97 2.70 -1.63
C SER A 8 18.59 2.11 -1.93
N ILE A 9 17.97 2.58 -3.02
CA ILE A 9 16.64 2.11 -3.42
C ILE A 9 16.68 0.61 -3.69
N GLU A 10 17.63 0.13 -4.51
CA GLU A 10 17.80 -1.30 -4.80
C GLU A 10 18.05 -2.14 -3.54
N LYS A 11 18.86 -1.60 -2.60
CA LYS A 11 19.19 -2.31 -1.37
C LYS A 11 17.99 -2.45 -0.42
N ASN A 12 16.99 -1.57 -0.51
CA ASN A 12 15.73 -1.72 0.24
C ASN A 12 14.98 -3.01 -0.13
N LEU A 13 15.07 -3.46 -1.39
CA LEU A 13 14.43 -4.69 -1.86
C LEU A 13 15.38 -5.89 -1.73
N SER A 14 16.61 -5.75 -2.20
CA SER A 14 17.59 -6.85 -2.19
C SER A 14 17.92 -7.35 -0.78
N TYR A 15 17.83 -6.49 0.23
CA TYR A 15 18.00 -6.90 1.63
C TYR A 15 16.92 -7.91 2.05
N VAL A 16 15.66 -7.63 1.72
CA VAL A 16 14.53 -8.52 2.04
C VAL A 16 14.66 -9.85 1.28
N LEU A 17 14.97 -9.79 -0.01
CA LEU A 17 15.17 -11.00 -0.82
C LEU A 17 16.27 -11.90 -0.25
N LYS A 18 17.42 -11.32 0.12
CA LYS A 18 18.53 -12.06 0.75
C LYS A 18 18.15 -12.65 2.09
N TYR A 19 17.39 -11.94 2.90
CA TYR A 19 16.90 -12.43 4.18
C TYR A 19 15.99 -13.66 4.00
N HIS A 20 15.19 -13.69 2.94
CA HIS A 20 14.34 -14.83 2.57
C HIS A 20 15.05 -15.90 1.73
N GLY A 21 16.40 -15.86 1.67
CA GLY A 21 17.22 -16.93 1.08
C GLY A 21 17.52 -16.79 -0.40
N ILE A 22 17.05 -15.76 -1.08
CA ILE A 22 17.37 -15.50 -2.49
C ILE A 22 18.74 -14.83 -2.54
N ARG A 23 19.73 -15.51 -3.15
CA ARG A 23 21.13 -15.06 -3.14
C ARG A 23 21.71 -14.83 -4.53
N GLU A 24 21.09 -15.39 -5.56
CA GLU A 24 21.54 -15.26 -6.94
C GLU A 24 21.31 -13.81 -7.41
N ALA A 25 22.36 -13.16 -7.96
CA ALA A 25 22.35 -11.74 -8.27
C ALA A 25 21.35 -11.38 -9.37
N GLY A 26 21.25 -12.17 -10.43
CA GLY A 26 20.32 -11.95 -11.53
C GLY A 26 18.87 -12.15 -11.12
N GLU A 27 18.61 -13.11 -10.22
CA GLU A 27 17.27 -13.30 -9.66
C GLU A 27 16.84 -12.13 -8.77
N ILE A 28 17.75 -11.64 -7.93
CA ILE A 28 17.50 -10.45 -7.11
C ILE A 28 17.20 -9.24 -7.99
N GLU A 29 17.96 -9.01 -9.05
CA GLU A 29 17.74 -7.90 -9.99
C GLU A 29 16.39 -8.03 -10.67
N ARG A 30 16.04 -9.21 -11.18
CA ARG A 30 14.75 -9.50 -11.82
C ARG A 30 13.58 -9.21 -10.89
N ILE A 31 13.58 -9.81 -9.68
CA ILE A 31 12.49 -9.62 -8.70
C ILE A 31 12.39 -8.16 -8.26
N THR A 32 13.53 -7.50 -8.03
CA THR A 32 13.57 -6.07 -7.67
C THR A 32 12.87 -5.23 -8.74
N ARG A 33 13.22 -5.44 -10.01
CA ARG A 33 12.60 -4.73 -11.14
C ARG A 33 11.10 -4.99 -11.21
N GLU A 34 10.68 -6.25 -11.16
CA GLU A 34 9.27 -6.65 -11.21
C GLU A 34 8.44 -6.02 -10.08
N CYS A 35 8.97 -6.02 -8.85
CA CYS A 35 8.27 -5.43 -7.70
C CYS A 35 8.17 -3.91 -7.81
N LEU A 36 9.21 -3.23 -8.31
CA LEU A 36 9.17 -1.79 -8.58
C LEU A 36 8.20 -1.45 -9.71
N GLN A 37 8.10 -2.28 -10.74
CA GLN A 37 7.10 -2.13 -11.82
C GLN A 37 5.68 -2.30 -11.29
N LYS A 38 5.41 -3.36 -10.51
CA LYS A 38 4.11 -3.58 -9.87
C LYS A 38 3.69 -2.40 -8.97
N ALA A 39 4.64 -1.77 -8.30
CA ALA A 39 4.39 -0.56 -7.49
C ALA A 39 4.37 0.73 -8.34
N ARG A 40 4.39 0.66 -9.68
CA ARG A 40 4.42 1.79 -10.61
C ARG A 40 5.53 2.81 -10.29
N LEU A 41 6.67 2.33 -9.80
CA LEU A 41 7.78 3.18 -9.36
C LEU A 41 9.00 3.08 -10.27
N TYR A 42 9.19 1.93 -10.97
CA TYR A 42 10.41 1.63 -11.71
C TYR A 42 10.82 2.72 -12.71
N ASP A 43 9.90 3.17 -13.56
CA ASP A 43 10.20 4.12 -14.62
C ASP A 43 10.61 5.51 -14.10
N GLU A 44 10.14 5.88 -12.91
CA GLU A 44 10.50 7.15 -12.27
C GLU A 44 11.92 7.13 -11.68
N ILE A 45 12.44 5.93 -11.32
CA ILE A 45 13.66 5.82 -10.51
C ILE A 45 14.74 4.91 -11.09
N LYS A 46 14.52 4.29 -12.26
CA LYS A 46 15.43 3.30 -12.87
C LYS A 46 16.89 3.78 -12.99
N ASP A 47 17.09 5.08 -13.25
CA ASP A 47 18.43 5.67 -13.41
C ASP A 47 19.07 6.08 -12.07
N GLN A 48 18.40 5.81 -10.95
CA GLN A 48 18.86 6.22 -9.63
C GLN A 48 18.75 5.13 -8.56
N LEU A 49 18.63 3.87 -8.95
CA LEU A 49 18.45 2.72 -8.02
C LEU A 49 19.56 2.62 -6.96
N LYS A 50 20.78 3.06 -7.29
CA LYS A 50 21.93 3.09 -6.37
C LYS A 50 21.94 4.29 -5.43
N LYS A 51 21.09 5.30 -5.67
CA LYS A 51 20.99 6.48 -4.78
C LYS A 51 20.22 6.14 -3.50
N SER A 52 20.45 6.95 -2.47
CA SER A 52 19.77 6.81 -1.18
C SER A 52 18.26 6.99 -1.33
N ALA A 53 17.49 6.05 -0.78
CA ALA A 53 16.03 6.10 -0.73
C ALA A 53 15.49 7.28 0.12
N LYS A 54 16.33 7.92 0.94
CA LYS A 54 15.96 9.14 1.68
C LYS A 54 15.54 10.29 0.76
N LYS A 55 16.10 10.35 -0.46
CA LYS A 55 15.85 11.41 -1.45
C LYS A 55 14.52 11.26 -2.21
N LEU A 56 13.84 10.16 -2.04
CA LEU A 56 12.54 9.92 -2.66
C LEU A 56 11.47 10.83 -2.04
N SER A 57 10.49 11.22 -2.85
CA SER A 57 9.26 11.89 -2.38
C SER A 57 8.47 11.00 -1.44
N GLY A 58 7.49 11.55 -0.72
CA GLY A 58 6.60 10.79 0.17
C GLY A 58 5.89 9.64 -0.57
N GLY A 59 5.28 9.93 -1.71
CA GLY A 59 4.59 8.94 -2.54
C GLY A 59 5.54 7.88 -3.12
N GLN A 60 6.74 8.27 -3.53
CA GLN A 60 7.76 7.32 -3.98
C GLN A 60 8.24 6.40 -2.85
N LYS A 61 8.41 6.93 -1.62
CA LYS A 61 8.74 6.11 -0.44
C LYS A 61 7.64 5.11 -0.12
N GLN A 62 6.38 5.52 -0.22
CA GLN A 62 5.24 4.62 0.00
C GLN A 62 5.20 3.51 -1.04
N ARG A 63 5.34 3.84 -2.33
CA ARG A 63 5.40 2.83 -3.40
C ARG A 63 6.64 1.93 -3.26
N LEU A 64 7.77 2.44 -2.79
CA LEU A 64 8.94 1.62 -2.46
C LEU A 64 8.65 0.64 -1.31
N ALA A 65 7.90 1.08 -0.28
CA ALA A 65 7.50 0.20 0.82
C ALA A 65 6.56 -0.91 0.33
N ILE A 66 5.60 -0.60 -0.54
CA ILE A 66 4.74 -1.59 -1.18
C ILE A 66 5.58 -2.58 -2.02
N ALA A 67 6.46 -2.07 -2.91
CA ALA A 67 7.35 -2.92 -3.73
C ALA A 67 8.18 -3.88 -2.87
N ARG A 68 8.73 -3.38 -1.76
CA ARG A 68 9.50 -4.19 -0.80
C ARG A 68 8.66 -5.31 -0.19
N SER A 69 7.42 -5.03 0.18
CA SER A 69 6.51 -6.05 0.72
C SER A 69 6.13 -7.10 -0.32
N LEU A 70 6.03 -6.71 -1.59
CA LEU A 70 5.73 -7.63 -2.69
C LEU A 70 6.89 -8.60 -3.02
N CYS A 71 8.14 -8.28 -2.62
CA CYS A 71 9.31 -9.12 -2.90
C CYS A 71 9.19 -10.55 -2.34
N VAL A 72 8.48 -10.74 -1.26
CA VAL A 72 8.28 -12.05 -0.63
C VAL A 72 7.02 -12.77 -1.11
N ASN A 73 6.35 -12.23 -2.13
CA ASN A 73 5.12 -12.76 -2.69
C ASN A 73 4.08 -13.15 -1.61
N PRO A 74 3.65 -12.21 -0.76
CA PRO A 74 2.75 -12.49 0.34
C PRO A 74 1.35 -12.80 -0.17
N GLU A 75 0.57 -13.56 0.60
CA GLU A 75 -0.88 -13.75 0.35
C GLU A 75 -1.68 -12.52 0.82
N ILE A 76 -1.25 -11.91 1.94
CA ILE A 76 -1.92 -10.78 2.57
C ILE A 76 -0.92 -9.65 2.81
N LEU A 77 -1.29 -8.42 2.44
CA LEU A 77 -0.56 -7.20 2.79
C LEU A 77 -1.38 -6.36 3.77
N LEU A 78 -0.71 -5.98 4.86
CA LEU A 78 -1.27 -5.06 5.86
C LEU A 78 -0.75 -3.65 5.58
N LEU A 79 -1.64 -2.71 5.37
CA LEU A 79 -1.32 -1.31 5.09
C LEU A 79 -1.98 -0.40 6.14
N ASP A 80 -1.17 0.32 6.87
CA ASP A 80 -1.63 1.27 7.89
C ASP A 80 -1.48 2.69 7.34
N GLU A 81 -2.62 3.36 7.15
CA GLU A 81 -2.72 4.73 6.64
C GLU A 81 -1.83 5.00 5.41
N PRO A 82 -1.95 4.21 4.31
CA PRO A 82 -0.98 4.26 3.21
C PRO A 82 -0.94 5.59 2.46
N CYS A 83 -1.95 6.44 2.61
CA CYS A 83 -2.06 7.71 1.88
C CYS A 83 -2.17 8.96 2.78
N SER A 84 -2.14 8.82 4.12
CA SER A 84 -2.46 9.91 5.05
C SER A 84 -1.57 11.17 4.94
N ALA A 85 -0.34 11.04 4.46
CA ALA A 85 0.61 12.17 4.34
C ALA A 85 0.90 12.53 2.87
N LEU A 86 0.02 12.17 1.95
CA LEU A 86 0.24 12.34 0.51
C LEU A 86 -0.73 13.35 -0.09
N ASP A 87 -0.27 14.06 -1.12
CA ASP A 87 -1.14 14.84 -2.00
C ASP A 87 -2.06 13.93 -2.85
N MET A 88 -3.08 14.53 -3.44
CA MET A 88 -4.08 13.83 -4.23
C MET A 88 -3.48 12.99 -5.36
N LYS A 89 -2.48 13.52 -6.08
CA LYS A 89 -1.83 12.81 -7.20
C LYS A 89 -1.14 11.52 -6.74
N ASN A 90 -0.40 11.61 -5.65
CA ASN A 90 0.28 10.44 -5.08
C ASN A 90 -0.71 9.45 -4.46
N THR A 91 -1.78 9.94 -3.84
CA THR A 91 -2.87 9.10 -3.31
C THR A 91 -3.51 8.28 -4.44
N ILE A 92 -3.90 8.91 -5.55
CA ILE A 92 -4.48 8.22 -6.72
C ILE A 92 -3.51 7.17 -7.26
N ALA A 93 -2.23 7.51 -7.40
CA ALA A 93 -1.22 6.56 -7.91
C ALA A 93 -1.08 5.30 -7.03
N ILE A 94 -1.22 5.44 -5.70
CA ILE A 94 -1.22 4.30 -4.78
C ILE A 94 -2.52 3.51 -4.89
N GLU A 95 -3.67 4.17 -4.91
CA GLU A 95 -4.97 3.51 -5.08
C GLU A 95 -5.02 2.69 -6.36
N GLU A 96 -4.58 3.25 -7.49
CA GLU A 96 -4.48 2.53 -8.75
C GLU A 96 -3.54 1.32 -8.67
N THR A 97 -2.39 1.46 -7.99
CA THR A 97 -1.47 0.35 -7.76
C THR A 97 -2.15 -0.78 -6.98
N LEU A 98 -2.89 -0.46 -5.92
CA LEU A 98 -3.61 -1.45 -5.12
C LEU A 98 -4.73 -2.13 -5.91
N LEU A 99 -5.49 -1.35 -6.70
CA LEU A 99 -6.56 -1.89 -7.56
C LEU A 99 -6.02 -2.83 -8.64
N GLU A 100 -4.89 -2.52 -9.28
CA GLU A 100 -4.25 -3.41 -10.27
C GLU A 100 -3.73 -4.71 -9.66
N LEU A 101 -3.30 -4.65 -8.40
CA LEU A 101 -2.81 -5.82 -7.68
C LEU A 101 -3.93 -6.65 -7.02
N LYS A 102 -5.15 -6.10 -6.99
CA LYS A 102 -6.35 -6.77 -6.50
C LYS A 102 -6.62 -8.04 -7.30
N GLY A 103 -7.01 -9.10 -6.62
CA GLY A 103 -7.20 -10.42 -7.24
C GLY A 103 -5.93 -11.29 -7.21
N LYS A 104 -4.75 -10.69 -7.08
CA LYS A 104 -3.50 -11.43 -6.86
C LYS A 104 -3.08 -11.41 -5.38
N TYR A 105 -3.38 -10.33 -4.69
CA TYR A 105 -3.05 -10.12 -3.28
C TYR A 105 -4.30 -9.71 -2.51
N THR A 106 -4.40 -10.14 -1.26
CA THR A 106 -5.39 -9.64 -0.32
C THR A 106 -4.78 -8.45 0.44
N PHE A 107 -5.50 -7.32 0.46
CA PHE A 107 -5.10 -6.13 1.21
C PHE A 107 -6.00 -5.95 2.42
N VAL A 108 -5.39 -5.74 3.59
CA VAL A 108 -6.07 -5.23 4.77
C VAL A 108 -5.54 -3.83 5.01
N ILE A 109 -6.42 -2.84 4.86
CA ILE A 109 -6.04 -1.42 4.89
C ILE A 109 -6.71 -0.76 6.08
N VAL A 110 -5.94 -0.16 6.96
CA VAL A 110 -6.43 0.73 7.99
C VAL A 110 -6.41 2.15 7.44
N THR A 111 -7.54 2.84 7.47
CA THR A 111 -7.64 4.23 7.05
C THR A 111 -8.80 4.93 7.76
N HIS A 112 -8.65 6.22 8.02
CA HIS A 112 -9.75 7.08 8.47
C HIS A 112 -10.40 7.84 7.29
N ASN A 113 -9.89 7.65 6.06
CA ASN A 113 -10.40 8.32 4.86
C ASN A 113 -11.51 7.47 4.22
N LEU A 114 -12.76 7.78 4.55
CA LEU A 114 -13.92 7.08 4.00
C LEU A 114 -14.03 7.19 2.49
N ALA A 115 -13.64 8.34 1.90
CA ALA A 115 -13.65 8.50 0.45
C ALA A 115 -12.64 7.56 -0.25
N GLN A 116 -11.48 7.32 0.37
CA GLN A 116 -10.53 6.31 -0.08
C GLN A 116 -11.14 4.90 0.05
N ALA A 117 -11.66 4.55 1.22
CA ALA A 117 -12.28 3.25 1.45
C ALA A 117 -13.38 2.96 0.41
N LYS A 118 -14.24 3.94 0.12
CA LYS A 118 -15.30 3.84 -0.89
C LYS A 118 -14.77 3.52 -2.29
N ARG A 119 -13.58 4.06 -2.66
CA ARG A 119 -13.00 3.85 -4.01
C ARG A 119 -12.34 2.49 -4.18
N ILE A 120 -11.69 1.96 -3.15
CA ILE A 120 -10.78 0.82 -3.31
C ILE A 120 -11.19 -0.46 -2.59
N ALA A 121 -12.01 -0.37 -1.53
CA ALA A 121 -12.37 -1.54 -0.73
C ALA A 121 -13.52 -2.37 -1.35
N ASP A 122 -13.47 -3.68 -1.14
CA ASP A 122 -14.61 -4.57 -1.40
C ASP A 122 -15.49 -4.70 -0.17
N GLN A 123 -14.84 -4.76 0.99
CA GLN A 123 -15.49 -4.92 2.30
C GLN A 123 -14.99 -3.86 3.28
N ILE A 124 -15.85 -3.45 4.17
CA ILE A 124 -15.57 -2.51 5.26
C ILE A 124 -15.71 -3.25 6.58
N ILE A 125 -14.70 -3.09 7.42
CA ILE A 125 -14.75 -3.40 8.84
C ILE A 125 -14.74 -2.08 9.59
N PHE A 126 -15.91 -1.65 10.04
CA PHE A 126 -16.03 -0.39 10.77
C PHE A 126 -15.78 -0.61 12.25
N MET A 127 -14.81 0.14 12.77
CA MET A 127 -14.39 0.04 14.18
C MET A 127 -14.58 1.38 14.88
N ASP A 128 -15.12 1.33 16.09
CA ASP A 128 -15.21 2.47 16.99
C ASP A 128 -14.90 2.04 18.43
N GLN A 129 -14.18 2.87 19.17
CA GLN A 129 -13.79 2.64 20.57
C GLN A 129 -13.22 1.23 20.84
N GLY A 130 -12.40 0.72 19.89
CA GLY A 130 -11.76 -0.59 20.00
C GLY A 130 -12.69 -1.78 19.77
N ARG A 131 -13.90 -1.56 19.24
CA ARG A 131 -14.88 -2.62 18.92
C ARG A 131 -15.22 -2.61 17.44
N VAL A 132 -15.40 -3.80 16.86
CA VAL A 132 -15.98 -3.94 15.54
C VAL A 132 -17.48 -3.74 15.66
N LEU A 133 -18.01 -2.72 15.00
CA LEU A 133 -19.44 -2.40 15.01
C LEU A 133 -20.16 -2.96 13.78
N GLU A 134 -19.46 -3.04 12.64
CA GLU A 134 -20.07 -3.45 11.38
C GLU A 134 -19.03 -4.12 10.47
N VAL A 135 -19.45 -5.18 9.79
CA VAL A 135 -18.67 -5.87 8.74
C VAL A 135 -19.61 -6.11 7.58
N THR A 136 -19.36 -5.44 6.45
CA THR A 136 -20.25 -5.51 5.29
C THR A 136 -19.50 -5.17 3.99
N ASP A 137 -20.14 -5.38 2.84
CA ASP A 137 -19.60 -4.89 1.57
C ASP A 137 -19.63 -3.34 1.51
N THR A 138 -18.75 -2.79 0.69
CA THR A 138 -18.58 -1.34 0.59
C THR A 138 -19.86 -0.62 0.20
N LYS A 139 -20.64 -1.15 -0.74
CA LYS A 139 -21.89 -0.52 -1.19
C LYS A 139 -22.90 -0.44 -0.06
N THR A 140 -23.14 -1.55 0.62
CA THR A 140 -24.07 -1.61 1.77
C THR A 140 -23.63 -0.68 2.90
N PHE A 141 -22.33 -0.61 3.21
CA PHE A 141 -21.80 0.30 4.23
C PHE A 141 -22.15 1.76 3.93
N PHE A 142 -21.98 2.21 2.70
CA PHE A 142 -22.20 3.63 2.34
C PHE A 142 -23.67 3.98 2.04
N GLU A 143 -24.49 3.03 1.62
CA GLU A 143 -25.90 3.26 1.30
C GLU A 143 -26.84 2.97 2.50
N HIS A 144 -26.51 1.96 3.30
CA HIS A 144 -27.35 1.46 4.39
C HIS A 144 -26.54 1.10 5.65
N PRO A 145 -25.78 2.03 6.23
CA PRO A 145 -24.98 1.76 7.42
C PRO A 145 -25.87 1.32 8.60
N SER A 146 -25.49 0.22 9.27
CA SER A 146 -26.27 -0.37 10.36
C SER A 146 -26.03 0.33 11.69
N SER A 147 -24.82 0.83 11.94
CA SER A 147 -24.44 1.47 13.19
C SER A 147 -24.62 3.00 13.14
N GLU A 148 -24.99 3.61 14.27
CA GLU A 148 -25.15 5.07 14.37
C GLU A 148 -23.83 5.81 14.16
N PRO A 149 -22.68 5.41 14.76
CA PRO A 149 -21.39 6.06 14.49
C PRO A 149 -20.97 6.02 13.03
N ALA A 150 -21.31 4.96 12.28
CA ALA A 150 -21.03 4.88 10.86
C ALA A 150 -21.87 5.89 10.07
N ARG A 151 -23.16 6.04 10.39
CA ARG A 151 -24.06 7.02 9.77
C ARG A 151 -23.55 8.45 9.97
N GLU A 152 -23.15 8.78 11.19
CA GLU A 152 -22.58 10.08 11.49
C GLU A 152 -21.32 10.36 10.67
N GLN A 153 -20.36 9.44 10.65
CA GLN A 153 -19.12 9.63 9.87
C GLN A 153 -19.36 9.76 8.38
N ILE A 154 -20.29 8.99 7.81
CA ILE A 154 -20.63 9.07 6.39
C ILE A 154 -21.31 10.40 6.04
N GLN A 155 -22.12 10.95 6.95
CA GLN A 155 -22.79 12.25 6.76
C GLN A 155 -21.81 13.41 6.66
N TYR A 156 -20.64 13.31 7.30
CA TYR A 156 -19.58 14.34 7.31
C TYR A 156 -18.44 14.07 6.30
N MET A 157 -18.62 13.14 5.37
CA MET A 157 -17.62 12.75 4.36
C MET A 157 -17.45 13.79 3.23
#